data_68b63a870d9d99d3da0a021aed20fb5e
#
_entry.id   68b63a870d9d99d3da0a021aed20fb5e
#
_cell.length_a   1.000
_cell.length_b   1.000
_cell.length_c   1.000
_cell.angle_alpha   90.00
_cell.angle_beta   90.00
_cell.angle_gamma   90.00
#
_symmetry.space_group_name_H-M   'P 1'
#
loop_
_entity.id
_entity.type
_entity.pdbx_description
1 polymer ?
#
loop_
_entity_poly.entity_id
_entity_poly.type
_entity_poly.pdbx_seq_one_letter_code
_entity_poly.pdbx_strand_id
1 'polypeptide(L)'
;MAESSSWRWPLSPPLTLLRFNVSKLVQQKDGALIQAERNVAAALSPTSFGWLLTLSLALLLPQLAQMPPLLLAVCAAALTIRSLWWRRRPDAVPLWLRLPLLLSGLAAIYATYAGVVGVEPAVALLLLSFAGKWLELNSRRDGQVLILLGCFVMLAQFLFDQSLLMAGYALFELLLIVTSWLV
;
A
#
# COMPACT_ATOMS: atom_id res chain seq x y z
N MET A 1 -5.04 60.52 -58.12
CA MET A 1 -5.57 59.95 -56.87
C MET A 1 -4.92 58.59 -56.69
N ALA A 2 -3.90 58.53 -55.84
CA ALA A 2 -3.19 57.29 -55.53
C ALA A 2 -3.33 57.09 -54.03
N GLU A 3 -4.15 56.12 -53.68
CA GLU A 3 -4.36 55.65 -52.27
C GLU A 3 -3.21 54.77 -51.91
N SER A 4 -2.28 55.23 -51.05
CA SER A 4 -1.20 54.48 -50.47
C SER A 4 -1.74 53.63 -49.32
N SER A 5 -2.01 52.37 -49.58
CA SER A 5 -2.32 51.34 -48.51
C SER A 5 -1.09 51.12 -47.63
N SER A 6 -1.07 51.77 -46.48
CA SER A 6 -0.05 51.55 -45.43
C SER A 6 -0.24 50.20 -44.78
N TRP A 7 0.52 49.20 -45.22
CA TRP A 7 0.67 47.95 -44.52
C TRP A 7 1.38 48.15 -43.18
N ARG A 8 0.61 48.21 -42.06
CA ARG A 8 1.19 48.17 -40.73
C ARG A 8 1.35 46.70 -40.34
N TRP A 9 2.59 46.27 -40.18
CA TRP A 9 2.92 45.00 -39.58
C TRP A 9 2.41 44.97 -38.11
N PRO A 10 1.77 43.88 -37.64
CA PRO A 10 1.39 43.78 -36.24
C PRO A 10 2.64 43.90 -35.39
N LEU A 11 2.64 44.85 -34.47
CA LEU A 11 3.70 45.10 -33.52
C LEU A 11 3.99 43.79 -32.79
N SER A 12 5.26 43.40 -32.75
CA SER A 12 5.76 42.28 -31.98
C SER A 12 5.16 42.30 -30.55
N PRO A 13 4.69 41.17 -30.01
CA PRO A 13 4.09 41.14 -28.69
C PRO A 13 5.07 41.74 -27.68
N PRO A 14 4.59 42.56 -26.73
CA PRO A 14 5.46 43.24 -25.78
C PRO A 14 6.29 42.23 -25.00
N LEU A 15 7.60 42.41 -24.95
CA LEU A 15 8.59 41.52 -24.28
C LEU A 15 8.21 41.20 -22.85
N THR A 16 7.40 42.02 -22.20
CA THR A 16 6.80 41.78 -20.87
C THR A 16 5.89 40.56 -20.83
N LEU A 17 5.11 40.29 -21.88
CA LEU A 17 4.24 39.11 -21.94
C LEU A 17 5.04 37.81 -22.14
N LEU A 18 6.13 37.87 -22.92
CA LEU A 18 7.05 36.76 -23.10
C LEU A 18 7.78 36.41 -21.79
N ARG A 19 8.23 37.46 -21.06
CA ARG A 19 8.92 37.28 -19.77
C ARG A 19 7.99 36.70 -18.69
N PHE A 20 6.73 37.11 -18.67
CA PHE A 20 5.72 36.59 -17.75
C PHE A 20 5.37 35.13 -18.06
N ASN A 21 5.34 34.72 -19.31
CA ASN A 21 5.06 33.34 -19.70
C ASN A 21 6.24 32.43 -19.42
N VAL A 22 7.48 32.86 -19.61
CA VAL A 22 8.67 32.06 -19.29
C VAL A 22 8.78 31.80 -17.78
N SER A 23 8.53 32.80 -16.93
CA SER A 23 8.58 32.61 -15.48
C SER A 23 7.52 31.61 -14.96
N LYS A 24 6.30 31.62 -15.52
CA LYS A 24 5.28 30.63 -15.23
C LYS A 24 5.67 29.23 -15.68
N LEU A 25 6.27 29.09 -16.86
CA LEU A 25 6.74 27.79 -17.35
C LEU A 25 7.89 27.22 -16.50
N VAL A 26 8.81 28.08 -16.06
CA VAL A 26 9.89 27.67 -15.14
C VAL A 26 9.31 27.22 -13.80
N GLN A 27 8.42 28.01 -13.18
CA GLN A 27 7.76 27.62 -11.92
C GLN A 27 6.95 26.32 -12.06
N GLN A 28 6.27 26.14 -13.18
CA GLN A 28 5.52 24.90 -13.45
C GLN A 28 6.46 23.69 -13.59
N LYS A 29 7.59 23.88 -14.26
CA LYS A 29 8.62 22.82 -14.40
C LYS A 29 9.27 22.48 -13.07
N ASP A 30 9.64 23.49 -12.28
CA ASP A 30 10.23 23.28 -10.96
C ASP A 30 9.23 22.60 -10.00
N GLY A 31 7.96 23.01 -10.04
CA GLY A 31 6.89 22.34 -9.31
C GLY A 31 6.71 20.87 -9.72
N ALA A 32 6.76 20.59 -11.02
CA ALA A 32 6.66 19.22 -11.53
C ALA A 32 7.88 18.36 -11.15
N LEU A 33 9.08 18.91 -11.15
CA LEU A 33 10.31 18.21 -10.70
C LEU A 33 10.27 17.90 -9.21
N ILE A 34 9.89 18.87 -8.36
CA ILE A 34 9.74 18.66 -6.92
C ILE A 34 8.68 17.59 -6.63
N GLN A 35 7.58 17.60 -7.40
CA GLN A 35 6.53 16.58 -7.26
C GLN A 35 7.02 15.21 -7.71
N ALA A 36 7.79 15.14 -8.81
CA ALA A 36 8.39 13.89 -9.27
C ALA A 36 9.40 13.33 -8.25
N GLU A 37 10.26 14.17 -7.67
CA GLU A 37 11.19 13.77 -6.62
C GLU A 37 10.45 13.27 -5.35
N ARG A 38 9.37 13.96 -4.95
CA ARG A 38 8.53 13.50 -3.83
C ARG A 38 7.90 12.14 -4.12
N ASN A 39 7.42 11.92 -5.34
CA ASN A 39 6.81 10.65 -5.74
C ASN A 39 7.84 9.51 -5.75
N VAL A 40 9.07 9.77 -6.21
CA VAL A 40 10.17 8.80 -6.16
C VAL A 40 10.59 8.50 -4.73
N ALA A 41 10.70 9.53 -3.88
CA ALA A 41 11.02 9.35 -2.46
C ALA A 41 9.90 8.67 -1.66
N ALA A 42 8.64 8.80 -2.09
CA ALA A 42 7.50 8.14 -1.48
C ALA A 42 7.28 6.71 -2.00
N ALA A 43 7.93 6.32 -3.10
CA ALA A 43 7.83 4.98 -3.65
C ALA A 43 8.51 3.95 -2.74
N LEU A 44 7.90 2.78 -2.62
CA LEU A 44 8.47 1.66 -1.86
C LEU A 44 9.71 1.12 -2.60
N SER A 45 10.81 0.91 -1.88
CA SER A 45 11.98 0.25 -2.46
C SER A 45 11.73 -1.26 -2.62
N PRO A 46 12.36 -1.94 -3.59
CA PRO A 46 12.23 -3.39 -3.74
C PRO A 46 12.73 -4.16 -2.50
N THR A 47 13.72 -3.62 -1.80
CA THR A 47 14.23 -4.18 -0.54
C THR A 47 13.19 -4.08 0.57
N SER A 48 12.57 -2.91 0.77
CA SER A 48 11.48 -2.72 1.75
C SER A 48 10.29 -3.63 1.45
N PHE A 49 9.93 -3.81 0.16
CA PHE A 49 8.88 -4.73 -0.24
C PHE A 49 9.21 -6.18 0.15
N GLY A 50 10.46 -6.61 -0.08
CA GLY A 50 10.94 -7.94 0.31
C GLY A 50 10.84 -8.19 1.82
N TRP A 51 11.27 -7.23 2.64
CA TRP A 51 11.15 -7.30 4.10
C TRP A 51 9.71 -7.37 4.58
N LEU A 52 8.82 -6.54 4.01
CA LEU A 52 7.39 -6.59 4.31
C LEU A 52 6.76 -7.92 3.91
N LEU A 53 7.18 -8.52 2.80
CA LEU A 53 6.71 -9.84 2.37
C LEU A 53 7.14 -10.93 3.37
N THR A 54 8.40 -10.91 3.79
CA THR A 54 8.93 -11.86 4.78
C THR A 54 8.20 -11.73 6.11
N LEU A 55 8.00 -10.51 6.58
CA LEU A 55 7.21 -10.23 7.78
C LEU A 55 5.78 -10.78 7.67
N SER A 56 5.12 -10.54 6.53
CA SER A 56 3.74 -11.00 6.33
C SER A 56 3.63 -12.53 6.29
N LEU A 57 4.61 -13.21 5.70
CA LEU A 57 4.68 -14.67 5.72
C LEU A 57 4.91 -15.21 7.13
N ALA A 58 5.80 -14.58 7.91
CA ALA A 58 6.03 -14.95 9.29
C ALA A 58 4.74 -14.79 10.11
N LEU A 59 4.05 -13.65 10.02
CA LEU A 59 2.80 -13.39 10.74
C LEU A 59 1.67 -14.37 10.39
N LEU A 60 1.64 -14.93 9.19
CA LEU A 60 0.63 -15.91 8.79
C LEU A 60 0.92 -17.32 9.25
N LEU A 61 2.18 -17.67 9.52
CA LEU A 61 2.57 -19.04 9.92
C LEU A 61 1.82 -19.55 11.15
N PRO A 62 1.78 -18.84 12.30
CA PRO A 62 1.06 -19.34 13.48
C PRO A 62 -0.45 -19.35 13.28
N GLN A 63 -0.99 -18.53 12.39
CA GLN A 63 -2.41 -18.46 12.09
C GLN A 63 -2.92 -19.72 11.34
N LEU A 64 -2.02 -20.48 10.71
CA LEU A 64 -2.38 -21.70 9.95
C LEU A 64 -3.07 -22.76 10.82
N ALA A 65 -2.75 -22.80 12.12
CA ALA A 65 -3.34 -23.77 13.06
C ALA A 65 -4.66 -23.28 13.69
N GLN A 66 -4.93 -21.99 13.66
CA GLN A 66 -5.99 -21.36 14.46
C GLN A 66 -7.14 -20.81 13.63
N MET A 67 -6.89 -20.46 12.37
CA MET A 67 -7.86 -19.77 11.53
C MET A 67 -8.49 -20.68 10.47
N PRO A 68 -9.73 -20.37 10.03
CA PRO A 68 -10.40 -21.13 8.96
C PRO A 68 -9.54 -21.16 7.68
N PRO A 69 -9.42 -22.31 7.01
CA PRO A 69 -8.57 -22.45 5.82
C PRO A 69 -9.00 -21.54 4.66
N LEU A 70 -10.29 -21.21 4.59
CA LEU A 70 -10.81 -20.30 3.56
C LEU A 70 -10.30 -18.87 3.76
N LEU A 71 -10.22 -18.37 5.00
CA LEU A 71 -9.66 -17.06 5.30
C LEU A 71 -8.17 -17.00 5.00
N LEU A 72 -7.43 -18.06 5.37
CA LEU A 72 -6.01 -18.17 5.07
C LEU A 72 -5.76 -18.22 3.55
N ALA A 73 -6.61 -18.89 2.78
CA ALA A 73 -6.54 -18.90 1.32
C ALA A 73 -6.74 -17.48 0.74
N VAL A 74 -7.66 -16.68 1.29
CA VAL A 74 -7.86 -15.28 0.90
C VAL A 74 -6.63 -14.44 1.21
N CYS A 75 -6.04 -14.59 2.40
CA CYS A 75 -4.80 -13.88 2.77
C CYS A 75 -3.62 -14.29 1.87
N ALA A 76 -3.44 -15.58 1.62
CA ALA A 76 -2.41 -16.08 0.71
C ALA A 76 -2.62 -15.60 -0.74
N ALA A 77 -3.87 -15.58 -1.20
CA ALA A 77 -4.22 -15.01 -2.50
C ALA A 77 -3.89 -13.51 -2.58
N ALA A 78 -4.17 -12.74 -1.53
CA ALA A 78 -3.83 -11.32 -1.47
C ALA A 78 -2.32 -11.10 -1.59
N LEU A 79 -1.50 -11.88 -0.85
CA LEU A 79 -0.05 -11.81 -0.90
C LEU A 79 0.49 -12.20 -2.28
N THR A 80 -0.02 -13.29 -2.88
CA THR A 80 0.43 -13.78 -4.19
C THR A 80 0.01 -12.82 -5.30
N ILE A 81 -1.23 -12.34 -5.32
CA ILE A 81 -1.70 -11.36 -6.30
C ILE A 81 -0.83 -10.10 -6.24
N ARG A 82 -0.57 -9.58 -5.04
CA ARG A 82 0.24 -8.36 -4.89
C ARG A 82 1.69 -8.58 -5.31
N SER A 83 2.32 -9.71 -4.95
CA SER A 83 3.69 -10.03 -5.33
C SER A 83 3.87 -10.22 -6.84
N LEU A 84 2.90 -10.85 -7.51
CA LEU A 84 2.87 -10.99 -8.96
C LEU A 84 2.61 -9.66 -9.67
N TRP A 85 1.70 -8.84 -9.08
CA TRP A 85 1.38 -7.52 -9.62
C TRP A 85 2.57 -6.57 -9.51
N TRP A 86 3.29 -6.59 -8.39
CA TRP A 86 4.51 -5.81 -8.17
C TRP A 86 5.59 -6.06 -9.25
N ARG A 87 5.73 -7.29 -9.69
CA ARG A 87 6.67 -7.65 -10.77
C ARG A 87 6.30 -7.06 -12.12
N ARG A 88 5.03 -6.79 -12.38
CA ARG A 88 4.51 -6.28 -13.66
C ARG A 88 4.28 -4.78 -13.64
N ARG A 89 3.73 -4.27 -12.54
CA ARG A 89 3.40 -2.86 -12.32
C ARG A 89 3.58 -2.51 -10.85
N PRO A 90 4.32 -1.43 -10.51
CA PRO A 90 4.51 -1.03 -9.11
C PRO A 90 3.24 -0.42 -8.48
N ASP A 91 2.21 -0.13 -9.29
CA ASP A 91 0.97 0.50 -8.84
C ASP A 91 0.14 -0.43 -7.94
N ALA A 92 -0.75 0.18 -7.14
CA ALA A 92 -1.69 -0.57 -6.32
C ALA A 92 -2.61 -1.45 -7.18
N VAL A 93 -3.02 -2.59 -6.63
CA VAL A 93 -3.97 -3.49 -7.30
C VAL A 93 -5.30 -2.76 -7.54
N PRO A 94 -5.92 -2.85 -8.72
CA PRO A 94 -7.15 -2.14 -9.04
C PRO A 94 -8.31 -2.54 -8.14
N LEU A 95 -9.19 -1.60 -7.87
CA LEU A 95 -10.28 -1.74 -6.90
C LEU A 95 -11.22 -2.91 -7.24
N TRP A 96 -11.49 -3.14 -8.53
CA TRP A 96 -12.37 -4.22 -8.98
C TRP A 96 -11.84 -5.63 -8.65
N LEU A 97 -10.54 -5.79 -8.42
CA LEU A 97 -9.94 -7.06 -7.99
C LEU A 97 -9.85 -7.17 -6.47
N ARG A 98 -9.69 -6.04 -5.76
CA ARG A 98 -9.63 -6.01 -4.29
C ARG A 98 -10.99 -6.28 -3.65
N LEU A 99 -12.05 -5.65 -4.16
CA LEU A 99 -13.39 -5.75 -3.58
C LEU A 99 -13.92 -7.19 -3.52
N PRO A 100 -13.91 -7.98 -4.61
CA PRO A 100 -14.41 -9.36 -4.53
C PRO A 100 -13.57 -10.23 -3.61
N LEU A 101 -12.25 -10.00 -3.54
CA LEU A 101 -11.38 -10.75 -2.64
C LEU A 101 -11.67 -10.43 -1.17
N LEU A 102 -11.86 -9.17 -0.81
CA LEU A 102 -12.22 -8.77 0.56
C LEU A 102 -13.63 -9.21 0.93
N LEU A 103 -14.58 -9.13 0.00
CA LEU A 103 -15.94 -9.62 0.21
C LEU A 103 -15.99 -11.14 0.41
N SER A 104 -15.17 -11.90 -0.33
CA SER A 104 -15.06 -13.36 -0.13
C SER A 104 -14.49 -13.71 1.25
N GLY A 105 -13.49 -12.93 1.73
CA GLY A 105 -12.96 -13.07 3.08
C GLY A 105 -14.00 -12.75 4.16
N LEU A 106 -14.75 -11.66 3.97
CA LEU A 106 -15.83 -11.29 4.90
C LEU A 106 -16.95 -12.35 4.93
N ALA A 107 -17.34 -12.87 3.75
CA ALA A 107 -18.31 -13.95 3.64
C ALA A 107 -17.81 -15.24 4.33
N ALA A 108 -16.51 -15.54 4.21
CA ALA A 108 -15.89 -16.68 4.90
C ALA A 108 -15.97 -16.53 6.42
N ILE A 109 -15.69 -15.34 6.95
CA ILE A 109 -15.80 -15.06 8.40
C ILE A 109 -17.25 -15.24 8.87
N TYR A 110 -18.20 -14.66 8.14
CA TYR A 110 -19.62 -14.76 8.47
C TYR A 110 -20.13 -16.22 8.45
N ALA A 111 -19.73 -16.97 7.41
CA ALA A 111 -20.13 -18.37 7.26
C ALA A 111 -19.53 -19.29 8.34
N THR A 112 -18.31 -18.99 8.82
CA THR A 112 -17.62 -19.83 9.79
C THR A 112 -18.06 -19.55 11.22
N TYR A 113 -18.24 -18.28 11.57
CA TYR A 113 -18.49 -17.87 12.96
C TYR A 113 -19.97 -17.58 13.26
N ALA A 114 -20.88 -17.81 12.29
CA ALA A 114 -22.34 -17.55 12.42
C ALA A 114 -22.70 -16.17 13.00
N GLY A 115 -21.75 -15.23 12.97
CA GLY A 115 -21.87 -13.86 13.49
C GLY A 115 -20.50 -13.20 13.59
N VAL A 116 -20.49 -11.90 13.90
CA VAL A 116 -19.26 -11.09 13.95
C VAL A 116 -18.88 -10.75 15.41
N VAL A 117 -19.49 -11.43 16.38
CA VAL A 117 -19.28 -11.15 17.82
C VAL A 117 -18.40 -12.22 18.44
N GLY A 118 -17.22 -11.82 18.93
CA GLY A 118 -16.27 -12.70 19.60
C GLY A 118 -14.81 -12.35 19.30
N VAL A 119 -13.88 -12.98 20.01
CA VAL A 119 -12.44 -12.76 19.84
C VAL A 119 -11.96 -13.36 18.51
N GLU A 120 -12.40 -14.56 18.17
CA GLU A 120 -12.00 -15.24 16.93
C GLU A 120 -12.40 -14.47 15.67
N PRO A 121 -13.67 -14.03 15.48
CA PRO A 121 -14.04 -13.23 14.32
C PRO A 121 -13.37 -11.86 14.33
N ALA A 122 -13.06 -11.27 15.50
CA ALA A 122 -12.34 -10.00 15.58
C ALA A 122 -10.90 -10.14 15.04
N VAL A 123 -10.20 -11.19 15.40
CA VAL A 123 -8.84 -11.49 14.87
C VAL A 123 -8.91 -11.84 13.37
N ALA A 124 -9.94 -12.57 12.95
CA ALA A 124 -10.17 -12.87 11.55
C ALA A 124 -10.40 -11.58 10.70
N LEU A 125 -11.16 -10.62 11.23
CA LEU A 125 -11.34 -9.29 10.61
C LEU A 125 -10.03 -8.48 10.59
N LEU A 126 -9.21 -8.59 11.63
CA LEU A 126 -7.90 -7.95 11.66
C LEU A 126 -6.98 -8.51 10.56
N LEU A 127 -6.94 -9.83 10.39
CA LEU A 127 -6.20 -10.50 9.31
C LEU A 127 -6.73 -10.09 7.92
N LEU A 128 -8.04 -10.01 7.75
CA LEU A 128 -8.64 -9.55 6.50
C LEU A 128 -8.27 -8.10 6.21
N SER A 129 -8.24 -7.23 7.23
CA SER A 129 -7.81 -5.83 7.10
C SER A 129 -6.33 -5.73 6.73
N PHE A 130 -5.49 -6.59 7.31
CA PHE A 130 -4.08 -6.71 6.97
C PHE A 130 -3.90 -7.13 5.51
N ALA A 131 -4.63 -8.16 5.04
CA ALA A 131 -4.62 -8.59 3.65
C ALA A 131 -5.12 -7.50 2.69
N GLY A 132 -6.15 -6.76 3.07
CA GLY A 132 -6.67 -5.61 2.32
C GLY A 132 -5.63 -4.49 2.18
N LYS A 133 -4.95 -4.17 3.27
CA LYS A 133 -3.89 -3.15 3.26
C LYS A 133 -2.68 -3.59 2.46
N TRP A 134 -2.37 -4.89 2.44
CA TRP A 134 -1.33 -5.47 1.60
C TRP A 134 -1.61 -5.25 0.11
N LEU A 135 -2.85 -5.44 -0.34
CA LEU A 135 -3.26 -5.19 -1.73
C LEU A 135 -3.18 -3.70 -2.12
N GLU A 136 -3.30 -2.82 -1.14
CA GLU A 136 -3.27 -1.37 -1.33
C GLU A 136 -1.86 -0.77 -1.29
N LEU A 137 -0.87 -1.56 -0.87
CA LEU A 137 0.51 -1.15 -0.66
C LEU A 137 1.10 -0.48 -1.90
N ASN A 138 1.33 0.84 -1.83
CA ASN A 138 1.87 1.63 -2.94
C ASN A 138 2.95 2.63 -2.49
N SER A 139 2.91 3.07 -1.24
CA SER A 139 3.80 4.09 -0.71
C SER A 139 4.49 3.63 0.58
N ARG A 140 5.57 4.31 0.97
CA ARG A 140 6.21 4.10 2.28
C ARG A 140 5.23 4.25 3.45
N ARG A 141 4.31 5.19 3.36
CA ARG A 141 3.26 5.38 4.37
C ARG A 141 2.36 4.16 4.49
N ASP A 142 2.00 3.53 3.38
CA ASP A 142 1.22 2.29 3.40
C ASP A 142 1.98 1.15 4.05
N GLY A 143 3.29 1.06 3.80
CA GLY A 143 4.19 0.11 4.48
C GLY A 143 4.20 0.31 6.00
N GLN A 144 4.25 1.55 6.49
CA GLN A 144 4.19 1.85 7.92
C GLN A 144 2.86 1.42 8.55
N VAL A 145 1.74 1.66 7.86
CA VAL A 145 0.42 1.19 8.31
C VAL A 145 0.35 -0.33 8.33
N LEU A 146 0.95 -0.99 7.34
CA LEU A 146 1.02 -2.45 7.28
C LEU A 146 1.84 -3.02 8.45
N ILE A 147 2.97 -2.41 8.78
CA ILE A 147 3.80 -2.78 9.95
C ILE A 147 3.01 -2.62 11.23
N LEU A 148 2.28 -1.51 11.40
CA LEU A 148 1.42 -1.28 12.56
C LEU A 148 0.32 -2.35 12.68
N LEU A 149 -0.35 -2.68 11.58
CA LEU A 149 -1.32 -3.79 11.55
C LEU A 149 -0.66 -5.12 11.88
N GLY A 150 0.56 -5.36 11.40
CA GLY A 150 1.36 -6.54 11.74
C GLY A 150 1.63 -6.65 13.23
N CYS A 151 1.93 -5.54 13.93
CA CYS A 151 2.04 -5.52 15.39
C CYS A 151 0.74 -5.97 16.07
N PHE A 152 -0.41 -5.52 15.59
CA PHE A 152 -1.70 -5.96 16.15
C PHE A 152 -1.97 -7.43 15.88
N VAL A 153 -1.63 -7.95 14.70
CA VAL A 153 -1.73 -9.39 14.39
C VAL A 153 -0.84 -10.21 15.31
N MET A 154 0.42 -9.78 15.53
CA MET A 154 1.34 -10.43 16.47
C MET A 154 0.77 -10.46 17.89
N LEU A 155 0.24 -9.33 18.39
CA LEU A 155 -0.38 -9.27 19.72
C LEU A 155 -1.62 -10.17 19.81
N ALA A 156 -2.42 -10.26 18.75
CA ALA A 156 -3.62 -11.09 18.72
C ALA A 156 -3.30 -12.58 18.80
N GLN A 157 -2.11 -13.03 18.43
CA GLN A 157 -1.68 -14.42 18.57
C GLN A 157 -1.66 -14.89 20.05
N PHE A 158 -1.31 -14.00 20.98
CA PHE A 158 -1.32 -14.29 22.41
C PHE A 158 -2.72 -14.51 22.99
N LEU A 159 -3.77 -14.14 22.29
CA LEU A 159 -5.15 -14.44 22.70
C LEU A 159 -5.50 -15.92 22.52
N PHE A 160 -4.78 -16.63 21.64
CA PHE A 160 -5.03 -18.03 21.31
C PHE A 160 -4.03 -18.98 21.98
N ASP A 161 -2.77 -18.60 22.02
CA ASP A 161 -1.70 -19.44 22.57
C ASP A 161 -0.70 -18.60 23.39
N GLN A 162 -0.58 -18.94 24.67
CA GLN A 162 0.32 -18.30 25.64
C GLN A 162 1.53 -19.20 25.97
N SER A 163 1.91 -20.09 25.06
CA SER A 163 3.07 -20.95 25.26
C SER A 163 4.39 -20.14 25.19
N LEU A 164 5.40 -20.67 25.87
CA LEU A 164 6.74 -20.08 25.86
C LEU A 164 7.34 -20.08 24.45
N LEU A 165 7.00 -21.09 23.64
CA LEU A 165 7.41 -21.15 22.22
C LEU A 165 6.81 -20.00 21.42
N MET A 166 5.53 -19.68 21.68
CA MET A 166 4.86 -18.56 21.02
C MET A 166 5.47 -17.22 21.41
N ALA A 167 5.87 -17.05 22.68
CA ALA A 167 6.59 -15.87 23.14
C ALA A 167 7.95 -15.71 22.41
N GLY A 168 8.69 -16.80 22.25
CA GLY A 168 9.95 -16.80 21.48
C GLY A 168 9.73 -16.45 20.01
N TYR A 169 8.66 -16.96 19.40
CA TYR A 169 8.29 -16.63 18.03
C TYR A 169 7.89 -15.16 17.86
N ALA A 170 7.13 -14.62 18.80
CA ALA A 170 6.77 -13.21 18.81
C ALA A 170 7.99 -12.26 18.92
N LEU A 171 9.03 -12.66 19.68
CA LEU A 171 10.29 -11.93 19.70
C LEU A 171 10.96 -11.90 18.30
N PHE A 172 10.93 -13.03 17.59
CA PHE A 172 11.43 -13.10 16.22
C PHE A 172 10.62 -12.19 15.28
N GLU A 173 9.28 -12.22 15.37
CA GLU A 173 8.40 -11.31 14.61
C GLU A 173 8.68 -9.84 14.93
N LEU A 174 8.91 -9.51 16.21
CA LEU A 174 9.25 -8.15 16.63
C LEU A 174 10.56 -7.68 16.00
N LEU A 175 11.58 -8.54 15.91
CA LEU A 175 12.82 -8.22 15.22
C LEU A 175 12.59 -7.96 13.72
N LEU A 176 11.74 -8.75 13.07
CA LEU A 176 11.36 -8.52 11.67
C LEU A 176 10.61 -7.19 11.50
N ILE A 177 9.71 -6.85 12.42
CA ILE A 177 8.98 -5.58 12.45
C ILE A 177 9.96 -4.40 12.54
N VAL A 178 10.89 -4.44 13.51
CA VAL A 178 11.89 -3.38 13.69
C VAL A 178 12.80 -3.25 12.46
N THR A 179 13.24 -4.37 11.90
CA THR A 179 14.07 -4.37 10.69
C THR A 179 13.31 -3.78 9.50
N SER A 180 12.04 -4.16 9.34
CA SER A 180 11.19 -3.62 8.27
C SER A 180 10.92 -2.12 8.41
N TRP A 181 10.96 -1.61 9.64
CA TRP A 181 10.82 -0.17 9.91
C TRP A 181 12.07 0.63 9.55
N LEU A 182 13.25 0.02 9.73
CA LEU A 182 14.55 0.66 9.49
C LEU A 182 14.94 0.71 8.00
N VAL A 183 14.41 -0.16 7.16
CA VAL A 183 14.68 -0.29 5.72
C VAL A 183 13.66 0.45 4.88
#